data_88c8930ee35de54327f2b08498d28aec
#
_entry.id   88c8930ee35de54327f2b08498d28aec
#
_cell.length_a   1.000
_cell.length_b   1.000
_cell.length_c   1.000
_cell.angle_alpha   90.00
_cell.angle_beta   90.00
_cell.angle_gamma   90.00
#
_symmetry.space_group_name_H-M   'P 1'
#
loop_
_entity.id
_entity.type
_entity.pdbx_description
1 polymer ?
#
loop_
_entity_poly.entity_id
_entity_poly.type
_entity_poly.pdbx_seq_one_letter_code
_entity_poly.pdbx_strand_id
1 'polypeptide(L)'
;MAQNRRRKEREIIARIKTEINAEDGNVPTDEEVATIKSLLALPRRTEEDWCVIKDILDRRSLLCMEPGVDGTGIEVFEHFIVRDGRLIAFTNLEDAMGYMKEIMPKGSGIIPFRFGSRPVLEAFEIADEESMELYIDPPTEKRITEKYIAYKDGRLTALLAVKPATAREIHRLMKLKGDALSDVDGQRG
;
A
#
# COMPACT_ATOMS: atom_id res chain seq x y z
N MET A 1 12.60 15.84 -24.53
CA MET A 1 11.79 16.29 -23.38
C MET A 1 11.59 15.23 -22.29
N ALA A 2 11.32 13.96 -22.60
CA ALA A 2 11.09 12.90 -21.61
C ALA A 2 12.30 12.59 -20.70
N GLN A 3 13.53 12.62 -21.22
CA GLN A 3 14.74 12.38 -20.42
C GLN A 3 14.98 13.44 -19.34
N ASN A 4 14.70 14.70 -19.66
CA ASN A 4 14.88 15.81 -18.72
C ASN A 4 13.85 15.78 -17.57
N ARG A 5 12.65 15.28 -17.84
CA ARG A 5 11.60 15.06 -16.84
C ARG A 5 11.99 13.94 -15.87
N ARG A 6 12.49 12.81 -16.37
CA ARG A 6 12.94 11.69 -15.54
C ARG A 6 14.15 12.04 -14.68
N ARG A 7 15.07 12.87 -15.19
CA ARG A 7 16.21 13.34 -14.42
C ARG A 7 15.76 14.23 -13.26
N LYS A 8 14.91 15.23 -13.52
CA LYS A 8 14.34 16.09 -12.47
C LYS A 8 13.57 15.29 -11.41
N GLU A 9 12.80 14.30 -11.83
CA GLU A 9 12.07 13.43 -10.92
C GLU A 9 13.01 12.64 -10.00
N ARG A 10 14.11 12.10 -10.52
CA ARG A 10 15.15 11.43 -9.71
C ARG A 10 15.86 12.38 -8.75
N GLU A 11 16.18 13.59 -9.19
CA GLU A 11 16.81 14.62 -8.35
C GLU A 11 15.88 15.02 -7.19
N ILE A 12 14.58 15.19 -7.44
CA ILE A 12 13.57 15.46 -6.41
C ILE A 12 13.46 14.30 -5.42
N ILE A 13 13.36 13.06 -5.92
CA ILE A 13 13.29 11.86 -5.07
C ILE A 13 14.54 11.73 -4.20
N ALA A 14 15.73 11.95 -4.77
CA ALA A 14 16.99 11.88 -4.01
C ALA A 14 17.04 12.95 -2.92
N ARG A 15 16.59 14.17 -3.21
CA ARG A 15 16.52 15.26 -2.23
C ARG A 15 15.54 14.94 -1.10
N ILE A 16 14.34 14.47 -1.43
CA ILE A 16 13.32 14.09 -0.44
C ILE A 16 13.83 12.93 0.43
N LYS A 17 14.47 11.90 -0.15
CA LYS A 17 15.11 10.82 0.61
C LYS A 17 16.15 11.37 1.60
N THR A 18 16.92 12.36 1.20
CA THR A 18 17.93 12.99 2.07
C THR A 18 17.26 13.80 3.20
N GLU A 19 16.20 14.53 2.91
CA GLU A 19 15.45 15.29 3.90
C GLU A 19 14.77 14.36 4.92
N ILE A 20 14.08 13.31 4.47
CA ILE A 20 13.45 12.30 5.35
C ILE A 20 14.51 11.60 6.21
N ASN A 21 15.65 11.21 5.64
CA ASN A 21 16.73 10.59 6.40
C ASN A 21 17.41 11.54 7.39
N ALA A 22 17.32 12.85 7.16
CA ALA A 22 17.89 13.84 8.08
C ALA A 22 16.95 14.15 9.26
N GLU A 23 15.65 14.11 9.04
CA GLU A 23 14.66 14.46 10.09
C GLU A 23 14.31 13.27 10.98
N ASP A 24 14.16 12.05 10.45
CA ASP A 24 13.70 10.87 11.21
C ASP A 24 14.36 9.54 10.82
N GLY A 25 15.34 9.54 10.00
CA GLY A 25 16.37 8.56 9.58
C GLY A 25 16.15 7.06 9.70
N ASN A 26 14.97 6.56 10.02
CA ASN A 26 14.79 5.16 10.36
C ASN A 26 13.80 4.38 9.46
N VAL A 27 13.54 4.87 8.25
CA VAL A 27 12.75 4.10 7.28
C VAL A 27 13.52 2.87 6.79
N PRO A 28 12.84 1.79 6.35
CA PRO A 28 13.51 0.61 5.84
C PRO A 28 14.49 0.93 4.71
N THR A 29 15.64 0.28 4.72
CA THR A 29 16.62 0.39 3.64
C THR A 29 16.10 -0.27 2.36
N ASP A 30 16.68 0.06 1.21
CA ASP A 30 16.27 -0.56 -0.07
C ASP A 30 16.44 -2.11 -0.02
N GLU A 31 17.42 -2.64 0.72
CA GLU A 31 17.65 -4.07 0.94
C GLU A 31 16.56 -4.69 1.83
N GLU A 32 16.16 -4.01 2.89
CA GLU A 32 15.07 -4.45 3.77
C GLU A 32 13.73 -4.43 3.04
N VAL A 33 13.45 -3.39 2.25
CA VAL A 33 12.26 -3.33 1.39
C VAL A 33 12.25 -4.49 0.39
N ALA A 34 13.38 -4.77 -0.26
CA ALA A 34 13.49 -5.91 -1.19
C ALA A 34 13.26 -7.25 -0.47
N THR A 35 13.77 -7.40 0.76
CA THR A 35 13.55 -8.58 1.59
C THR A 35 12.06 -8.74 1.91
N ILE A 36 11.39 -7.71 2.41
CA ILE A 36 9.94 -7.74 2.68
C ILE A 36 9.18 -8.15 1.43
N LYS A 37 9.42 -7.50 0.29
CA LYS A 37 8.73 -7.80 -0.97
C LYS A 37 8.97 -9.23 -1.45
N SER A 38 10.19 -9.75 -1.32
CA SER A 38 10.51 -11.14 -1.71
C SER A 38 9.76 -12.16 -0.85
N LEU A 39 9.70 -11.95 0.46
CA LEU A 39 8.95 -12.80 1.38
C LEU A 39 7.44 -12.72 1.14
N LEU A 40 6.91 -11.52 0.86
CA LEU A 40 5.50 -11.35 0.50
C LEU A 40 5.13 -12.05 -0.81
N ALA A 41 6.05 -12.14 -1.77
CA ALA A 41 5.83 -12.81 -3.05
C ALA A 41 5.66 -14.32 -2.91
N LEU A 42 6.19 -14.95 -1.87
CA LEU A 42 6.08 -16.40 -1.64
C LEU A 42 4.62 -16.87 -1.70
N PRO A 43 4.34 -18.05 -2.29
CA PRO A 43 3.00 -18.65 -2.32
C PRO A 43 2.47 -18.92 -0.91
N ARG A 44 3.32 -19.42 -0.03
CA ARG A 44 3.06 -19.63 1.40
C ARG A 44 4.23 -19.06 2.19
N ARG A 45 3.94 -18.43 3.31
CA ARG A 45 4.91 -17.91 4.27
C ARG A 45 4.87 -18.74 5.52
N THR A 46 6.05 -19.03 6.05
CA THR A 46 6.22 -19.68 7.34
C THR A 46 6.12 -18.65 8.48
N GLU A 47 6.09 -19.10 9.73
CA GLU A 47 6.22 -18.21 10.88
C GLU A 47 7.57 -17.48 10.89
N GLU A 48 8.65 -18.14 10.45
CA GLU A 48 9.99 -17.55 10.34
C GLU A 48 10.01 -16.39 9.33
N ASP A 49 9.33 -16.53 8.18
CA ASP A 49 9.21 -15.45 7.20
C ASP A 49 8.50 -14.23 7.82
N TRP A 50 7.45 -14.45 8.59
CA TRP A 50 6.75 -13.38 9.30
C TRP A 50 7.57 -12.77 10.41
N CYS A 51 8.39 -13.55 11.13
CA CYS A 51 9.34 -13.03 12.12
C CYS A 51 10.34 -12.09 11.47
N VAL A 52 10.90 -12.45 10.30
CA VAL A 52 11.84 -11.57 9.57
C VAL A 52 11.17 -10.26 9.17
N ILE A 53 9.95 -10.32 8.60
CA ILE A 53 9.20 -9.10 8.24
C ILE A 53 8.95 -8.24 9.49
N LYS A 54 8.48 -8.85 10.57
CA LYS A 54 8.20 -8.15 11.82
C LYS A 54 9.45 -7.53 12.42
N ASP A 55 10.57 -8.25 12.45
CA ASP A 55 11.84 -7.75 12.98
C ASP A 55 12.37 -6.53 12.19
N ILE A 56 12.13 -6.48 10.90
CA ILE A 56 12.45 -5.30 10.09
C ILE A 56 11.51 -4.14 10.48
N LEU A 57 10.21 -4.38 10.49
CA LEU A 57 9.21 -3.35 10.77
C LEU A 57 9.37 -2.77 12.18
N ASP A 58 9.53 -3.61 13.21
CA ASP A 58 9.62 -3.18 14.62
C ASP A 58 10.80 -2.21 14.88
N ARG A 59 11.83 -2.24 14.05
CA ARG A 59 13.02 -1.38 14.17
C ARG A 59 12.97 -0.14 13.28
N ARG A 60 11.93 0.02 12.49
CA ARG A 60 11.83 1.02 11.45
C ARG A 60 10.63 1.93 11.62
N SER A 61 10.63 2.99 10.83
CA SER A 61 9.51 3.92 10.70
C SER A 61 8.83 3.74 9.35
N LEU A 62 7.53 3.96 9.29
CA LEU A 62 6.77 4.02 8.05
C LEU A 62 6.69 5.45 7.54
N LEU A 63 6.76 5.63 6.25
CA LEU A 63 6.46 6.90 5.60
C LEU A 63 4.96 7.16 5.65
N CYS A 64 4.63 8.31 6.18
CA CYS A 64 3.30 8.89 6.19
C CYS A 64 3.28 10.06 5.22
N MET A 65 2.16 10.27 4.56
CA MET A 65 2.01 11.34 3.57
C MET A 65 0.68 12.02 3.75
N GLU A 66 0.71 13.34 3.80
CA GLU A 66 -0.49 14.16 3.78
C GLU A 66 -0.41 15.20 2.66
N PRO A 67 -1.53 15.58 2.06
CA PRO A 67 -1.55 16.69 1.10
C PRO A 67 -1.20 17.98 1.82
N GLY A 68 -0.32 18.78 1.20
CA GLY A 68 0.11 20.08 1.74
C GLY A 68 -0.93 21.21 1.62
N VAL A 69 -2.09 20.94 1.02
CA VAL A 69 -3.15 21.93 0.74
C VAL A 69 -4.51 21.34 1.07
N ASP A 70 -5.30 22.06 1.83
CA ASP A 70 -6.69 21.72 2.10
C ASP A 70 -7.52 21.72 0.81
N GLY A 71 -8.56 20.88 0.77
CA GLY A 71 -9.51 20.83 -0.37
C GLY A 71 -9.19 19.79 -1.42
N THR A 72 -8.23 18.90 -1.18
CA THR A 72 -7.93 17.75 -2.08
C THR A 72 -9.01 16.67 -2.04
N GLY A 73 -9.86 16.65 -1.01
CA GLY A 73 -10.81 15.57 -0.76
C GLY A 73 -10.14 14.27 -0.26
N ILE A 74 -8.84 14.33 0.06
CA ILE A 74 -8.11 13.22 0.66
C ILE A 74 -8.22 13.37 2.17
N GLU A 75 -8.78 12.36 2.81
CA GLU A 75 -8.89 12.29 4.27
C GLU A 75 -7.53 11.95 4.87
N VAL A 76 -7.18 12.62 5.97
CA VAL A 76 -5.92 12.42 6.71
C VAL A 76 -6.24 12.31 8.20
N PHE A 77 -5.63 11.34 8.84
CA PHE A 77 -5.69 11.16 10.28
C PHE A 77 -4.28 10.89 10.83
N GLU A 78 -3.85 11.64 11.83
CA GLU A 78 -2.52 11.50 12.47
C GLU A 78 -1.36 11.36 11.46
N HIS A 79 -1.39 12.17 10.39
CA HIS A 79 -0.44 12.14 9.26
C HIS A 79 -0.56 10.93 8.32
N PHE A 80 -1.50 10.02 8.55
CA PHE A 80 -1.79 8.93 7.61
C PHE A 80 -2.91 9.33 6.65
N ILE A 81 -2.77 8.94 5.39
CA ILE A 81 -3.89 8.99 4.46
C ILE A 81 -4.93 7.96 4.92
N VAL A 82 -6.20 8.39 4.98
CA VAL A 82 -7.32 7.50 5.21
C VAL A 82 -8.01 7.20 3.89
N ARG A 83 -8.19 5.93 3.58
CA ARG A 83 -8.97 5.51 2.42
C ARG A 83 -9.82 4.29 2.75
N ASP A 84 -11.12 4.40 2.49
CA ASP A 84 -12.11 3.35 2.79
C ASP A 84 -12.05 2.89 4.26
N GLY A 85 -11.81 3.84 5.20
CA GLY A 85 -11.70 3.57 6.63
C GLY A 85 -10.41 2.84 7.03
N ARG A 86 -9.33 2.95 6.24
CA ARG A 86 -8.03 2.33 6.49
C ARG A 86 -6.92 3.34 6.47
N LEU A 87 -5.96 3.19 7.35
CA LEU A 87 -4.72 3.97 7.37
C LEU A 87 -3.77 3.44 6.29
N ILE A 88 -3.10 4.34 5.58
CA ILE A 88 -2.17 4.01 4.51
C ILE A 88 -0.78 4.53 4.86
N ALA A 89 0.21 3.64 4.83
CA ALA A 89 1.60 3.96 5.06
C ALA A 89 2.52 3.22 4.06
N PHE A 90 3.80 3.59 4.04
CA PHE A 90 4.75 3.04 3.07
C PHE A 90 6.11 2.76 3.71
N THR A 91 6.78 1.71 3.22
CA THR A 91 8.16 1.41 3.61
C THR A 91 9.17 2.23 2.80
N ASN A 92 8.77 2.77 1.65
CA ASN A 92 9.67 3.51 0.77
C ASN A 92 8.95 4.62 -0.01
N LEU A 93 9.73 5.61 -0.44
CA LEU A 93 9.23 6.80 -1.13
C LEU A 93 8.69 6.50 -2.54
N GLU A 94 9.24 5.50 -3.24
CA GLU A 94 8.80 5.20 -4.61
C GLU A 94 7.36 4.70 -4.62
N ASP A 95 7.02 3.80 -3.70
CA ASP A 95 5.67 3.25 -3.54
C ASP A 95 4.70 4.35 -3.09
N ALA A 96 5.11 5.17 -2.13
CA ALA A 96 4.34 6.32 -1.66
C ALA A 96 4.02 7.30 -2.79
N MET A 97 5.03 7.71 -3.57
CA MET A 97 4.83 8.61 -4.71
C MET A 97 3.98 8.00 -5.82
N GLY A 98 4.13 6.70 -6.07
CA GLY A 98 3.32 5.96 -7.02
C GLY A 98 1.84 5.98 -6.62
N TYR A 99 1.55 5.67 -5.37
CA TYR A 99 0.21 5.66 -4.81
C TYR A 99 -0.44 7.04 -4.85
N MET A 100 0.29 8.08 -4.42
CA MET A 100 -0.23 9.45 -4.44
C MET A 100 -0.59 9.93 -5.84
N LYS A 101 0.23 9.62 -6.87
CA LYS A 101 -0.08 9.95 -8.27
C LYS A 101 -1.40 9.33 -8.76
N GLU A 102 -1.80 8.22 -8.16
CA GLU A 102 -3.01 7.50 -8.55
C GLU A 102 -4.27 8.05 -7.87
N ILE A 103 -4.18 8.35 -6.57
CA ILE A 103 -5.35 8.85 -5.80
C ILE A 103 -5.64 10.32 -6.03
N MET A 104 -4.67 11.09 -6.57
CA MET A 104 -4.86 12.51 -6.86
C MET A 104 -5.91 12.74 -7.94
N PRO A 105 -6.79 13.74 -7.78
CA PRO A 105 -7.73 14.13 -8.82
C PRO A 105 -6.99 14.48 -10.13
N LYS A 106 -7.49 13.98 -11.25
CA LYS A 106 -6.96 14.32 -12.57
C LYS A 106 -7.09 15.83 -12.81
N GLY A 107 -5.97 16.49 -13.11
CA GLY A 107 -5.94 17.93 -13.34
C GLY A 107 -5.62 18.79 -12.11
N SER A 108 -5.53 18.20 -10.92
CA SER A 108 -4.84 18.86 -9.81
C SER A 108 -3.38 19.04 -10.20
N GLY A 109 -2.87 20.26 -10.14
CA GLY A 109 -1.45 20.53 -10.36
C GLY A 109 -0.56 19.72 -9.41
N ILE A 110 0.74 20.04 -9.37
CA ILE A 110 1.64 19.44 -8.37
C ILE A 110 1.17 19.92 -7.00
N ILE A 111 0.44 19.08 -6.29
CA ILE A 111 0.07 19.35 -4.91
C ILE A 111 1.32 19.06 -4.08
N PRO A 112 1.82 20.02 -3.30
CA PRO A 112 2.92 19.75 -2.39
C PRO A 112 2.45 18.74 -1.34
N PHE A 113 3.21 17.65 -1.18
CA PHE A 113 3.00 16.70 -0.11
C PHE A 113 3.92 17.04 1.05
N ARG A 114 3.43 16.80 2.24
CA ARG A 114 4.28 16.69 3.42
C ARG A 114 4.62 15.22 3.58
N PHE A 115 5.90 14.97 3.78
CA PHE A 115 6.41 13.65 4.11
C PHE A 115 6.73 13.66 5.60
N GLY A 116 6.21 12.69 6.29
CA GLY A 116 6.56 12.40 7.67
C GLY A 116 6.95 10.94 7.78
N SER A 117 7.53 10.56 8.91
CA SER A 117 7.73 9.18 9.27
C SER A 117 7.25 8.95 10.69
N ARG A 118 6.74 7.74 10.96
CA ARG A 118 6.34 7.32 12.30
C ARG A 118 6.90 5.95 12.58
N PRO A 119 7.38 5.69 13.81
CA PRO A 119 7.75 4.35 14.24
C PRO A 119 6.61 3.37 13.93
N VAL A 120 6.95 2.19 13.43
CA VAL A 120 5.93 1.18 13.09
C VAL A 120 5.05 0.83 14.27
N LEU A 121 5.63 0.73 15.47
CA LEU A 121 4.88 0.43 16.70
C LEU A 121 3.83 1.50 17.01
N GLU A 122 4.17 2.78 16.86
CA GLU A 122 3.21 3.89 17.01
C GLU A 122 2.10 3.82 15.96
N ALA A 123 2.43 3.47 14.72
CA ALA A 123 1.42 3.28 13.68
C ALA A 123 0.46 2.13 13.99
N PHE A 124 0.94 1.05 14.60
CA PHE A 124 0.11 -0.06 15.06
C PHE A 124 -0.79 0.34 16.24
N GLU A 125 -0.25 1.09 17.21
CA GLU A 125 -1.02 1.61 18.34
C GLU A 125 -2.17 2.51 17.86
N ILE A 126 -1.91 3.44 16.95
CA ILE A 126 -2.94 4.30 16.35
C ILE A 126 -4.01 3.46 15.64
N ALA A 127 -3.62 2.44 14.88
CA ALA A 127 -4.56 1.58 14.18
C ALA A 127 -5.46 0.80 15.16
N ASP A 128 -4.89 0.29 16.24
CA ASP A 128 -5.63 -0.45 17.28
C ASP A 128 -6.57 0.47 18.08
N GLU A 129 -6.10 1.64 18.50
CA GLU A 129 -6.90 2.63 19.24
C GLU A 129 -8.12 3.10 18.45
N GLU A 130 -7.94 3.35 17.16
CA GLU A 130 -9.02 3.79 16.27
C GLU A 130 -9.83 2.64 15.67
N SER A 131 -9.49 1.39 15.99
CA SER A 131 -10.10 0.19 15.41
C SER A 131 -10.05 0.17 13.87
N MET A 132 -9.00 0.72 13.29
CA MET A 132 -8.75 0.80 11.85
C MET A 132 -7.77 -0.29 11.41
N GLU A 133 -7.83 -0.66 10.13
CA GLU A 133 -6.76 -1.46 9.52
C GLU A 133 -5.65 -0.53 9.02
N LEU A 134 -4.38 -0.94 9.18
CA LEU A 134 -3.25 -0.25 8.56
C LEU A 134 -2.74 -1.05 7.37
N TYR A 135 -2.71 -0.42 6.21
CA TYR A 135 -2.16 -0.98 4.97
C TYR A 135 -0.78 -0.40 4.71
N ILE A 136 0.21 -1.28 4.58
CA ILE A 136 1.60 -0.92 4.30
C ILE A 136 1.93 -1.33 2.87
N ASP A 137 2.40 -0.38 2.06
CA ASP A 137 2.70 -0.51 0.64
C ASP A 137 1.53 -1.03 -0.21
N PRO A 138 0.29 -0.52 -0.08
CA PRO A 138 -0.79 -0.95 -0.94
C PRO A 138 -0.43 -0.67 -2.41
N PRO A 139 -0.62 -1.67 -3.30
CA PRO A 139 -0.20 -1.54 -4.68
C PRO A 139 -1.07 -0.54 -5.45
N THR A 140 -0.47 0.07 -6.44
CA THR A 140 -1.17 0.88 -7.44
C THR A 140 -1.84 0.00 -8.50
N GLU A 141 -2.72 0.57 -9.34
CA GLU A 141 -3.34 -0.16 -10.46
C GLU A 141 -2.30 -0.83 -11.38
N LYS A 142 -1.11 -0.26 -11.50
CA LYS A 142 -0.02 -0.81 -12.32
C LYS A 142 0.66 -2.02 -11.67
N ARG A 143 0.58 -2.14 -10.35
CA ARG A 143 1.22 -3.19 -9.55
C ARG A 143 0.22 -4.04 -8.77
N ILE A 144 -0.98 -4.16 -9.28
CA ILE A 144 -2.11 -4.84 -8.61
C ILE A 144 -1.84 -6.33 -8.30
N THR A 145 -0.84 -6.93 -8.91
CA THR A 145 -0.41 -8.31 -8.62
C THR A 145 0.57 -8.41 -7.46
N GLU A 146 1.07 -7.29 -6.95
CA GLU A 146 1.96 -7.28 -5.80
C GLU A 146 1.16 -7.47 -4.50
N LYS A 147 1.72 -8.24 -3.59
CA LYS A 147 1.15 -8.39 -2.24
C LYS A 147 1.64 -7.25 -1.36
N TYR A 148 0.82 -6.85 -0.42
CA TYR A 148 1.09 -5.82 0.56
C TYR A 148 0.72 -6.30 1.96
N ILE A 149 1.16 -5.58 2.98
CA ILE A 149 0.90 -5.94 4.37
C ILE A 149 -0.36 -5.23 4.85
N ALA A 150 -1.23 -5.96 5.54
CA ALA A 150 -2.28 -5.41 6.37
C ALA A 150 -2.02 -5.77 7.82
N TYR A 151 -2.14 -4.78 8.69
CA TYR A 151 -2.12 -4.94 10.13
C TYR A 151 -3.53 -4.71 10.68
N LYS A 152 -3.96 -5.59 11.57
CA LYS A 152 -5.22 -5.47 12.31
C LYS A 152 -5.16 -6.31 13.58
N ASP A 153 -5.59 -5.73 14.70
CA ASP A 153 -5.73 -6.41 16.00
C ASP A 153 -4.48 -7.22 16.39
N GLY A 154 -3.31 -6.63 16.28
CA GLY A 154 -2.02 -7.25 16.59
C GLY A 154 -1.52 -8.28 15.57
N ARG A 155 -2.15 -8.38 14.39
CA ARG A 155 -1.80 -9.38 13.36
C ARG A 155 -1.37 -8.76 12.05
N LEU A 156 -0.26 -9.27 11.50
CA LEU A 156 0.18 -8.99 10.14
C LEU A 156 -0.36 -10.04 9.18
N THR A 157 -0.89 -9.60 8.07
CA THR A 157 -1.36 -10.46 6.98
C THR A 157 -0.86 -9.93 5.63
N ALA A 158 -0.68 -10.83 4.65
CA ALA A 158 -0.36 -10.42 3.29
C ALA A 158 -1.62 -10.47 2.44
N LEU A 159 -1.98 -9.33 1.89
CA LEU A 159 -3.12 -9.19 1.00
C LEU A 159 -2.64 -9.06 -0.46
N LEU A 160 -3.46 -9.52 -1.37
CA LEU A 160 -3.32 -9.29 -2.80
C LEU A 160 -4.41 -8.31 -3.22
N ALA A 161 -4.04 -7.21 -3.85
CA ALA A 161 -5.04 -6.34 -4.44
C ALA A 161 -5.78 -7.08 -5.56
N VAL A 162 -7.06 -7.24 -5.40
CA VAL A 162 -7.90 -7.84 -6.44
C VAL A 162 -8.45 -6.70 -7.28
N LYS A 163 -8.15 -6.73 -8.57
CA LYS A 163 -8.77 -5.79 -9.50
C LYS A 163 -10.29 -5.98 -9.44
N PRO A 164 -11.07 -4.92 -9.20
CA PRO A 164 -12.53 -5.05 -9.21
C PRO A 164 -12.95 -5.68 -10.53
N ALA A 165 -13.61 -6.84 -10.46
CA ALA A 165 -14.10 -7.51 -11.65
C ALA A 165 -15.03 -6.57 -12.40
N THR A 166 -14.81 -6.40 -13.70
CA THR A 166 -15.70 -5.59 -14.52
C THR A 166 -17.13 -6.22 -14.52
N ALA A 167 -18.14 -5.41 -14.71
CA ALA A 167 -19.53 -5.93 -14.78
C ALA A 167 -19.68 -7.08 -15.79
N ARG A 168 -18.89 -7.06 -16.87
CA ARG A 168 -18.84 -8.16 -17.88
C ARG A 168 -18.21 -9.43 -17.32
N GLU A 169 -17.13 -9.32 -16.54
CA GLU A 169 -16.48 -10.48 -15.91
C GLU A 169 -17.37 -11.11 -14.84
N ILE A 170 -18.03 -10.27 -14.02
CA ILE A 170 -19.01 -10.74 -13.04
C ILE A 170 -20.14 -11.49 -13.73
N HIS A 171 -20.70 -10.92 -14.80
CA HIS A 171 -21.79 -11.54 -15.55
C HIS A 171 -21.34 -12.89 -16.18
N ARG A 172 -20.10 -12.94 -16.72
CA ARG A 172 -19.52 -14.18 -17.27
C ARG A 172 -19.35 -15.25 -16.20
N LEU A 173 -18.83 -14.89 -15.02
CA LEU A 173 -18.67 -15.82 -13.89
C LEU A 173 -20.01 -16.32 -13.35
N MET A 174 -21.03 -15.44 -13.26
CA MET A 174 -22.38 -15.84 -12.87
C MET A 174 -23.01 -16.80 -13.86
N LYS A 175 -22.80 -16.58 -15.17
CA LYS A 175 -23.29 -17.49 -16.22
C LYS A 175 -22.65 -18.88 -16.13
N LEU A 176 -21.31 -18.93 -16.00
CA LEU A 176 -20.58 -20.19 -15.83
C LEU A 176 -21.05 -20.96 -14.59
N LYS A 177 -21.36 -20.27 -13.49
CA LYS A 177 -21.87 -20.89 -12.26
C LYS A 177 -23.31 -21.39 -12.44
N GLY A 178 -24.13 -20.67 -13.22
CA GLY A 178 -25.50 -21.07 -13.55
C GLY A 178 -25.52 -22.32 -14.44
N ASP A 179 -24.67 -22.36 -15.45
CA ASP A 179 -24.54 -23.51 -16.37
C ASP A 179 -24.04 -24.77 -15.62
N ALA A 180 -23.07 -24.59 -14.68
CA ALA A 180 -22.57 -25.72 -13.86
C ALA A 180 -23.62 -26.27 -12.88
N LEU A 181 -24.57 -25.47 -12.43
CA LEU A 181 -25.65 -25.93 -11.55
C LEU A 181 -26.77 -26.64 -12.33
N SER A 182 -27.03 -26.22 -13.57
CA SER A 182 -28.04 -26.87 -14.43
C SER A 182 -27.60 -28.28 -14.90
N ASP A 183 -26.28 -28.49 -15.07
CA ASP A 183 -25.75 -29.82 -15.44
C ASP A 183 -25.81 -30.84 -14.28
N VAL A 184 -25.85 -30.39 -13.04
CA VAL A 184 -25.95 -31.27 -11.85
C VAL A 184 -27.39 -31.75 -11.63
N ASP A 185 -28.39 -30.94 -11.95
CA ASP A 185 -29.82 -31.31 -11.82
C ASP A 185 -30.29 -32.20 -12.99
N GLY A 186 -29.61 -32.13 -14.13
CA GLY A 186 -29.93 -32.98 -15.30
C GLY A 186 -29.48 -34.44 -15.17
N GLN A 187 -28.67 -34.81 -14.19
CA GLN A 187 -28.19 -36.17 -13.98
C GLN A 187 -28.97 -36.97 -12.93
N ARG A 188 -30.07 -36.43 -12.38
CA ARG A 188 -30.94 -37.06 -11.41
C ARG A 188 -32.34 -37.38 -11.96
N GLY A 189 -32.45 -37.60 -13.24
CA GLY A 189 -33.65 -38.10 -13.93
C GLY A 189 -33.48 -39.54 -14.39
#